data_6960ca10712196ca70a5b2442c29a539
#
_entry.id   6960ca10712196ca70a5b2442c29a539
#
_cell.length_a   1.000
_cell.length_b   1.000
_cell.length_c   1.000
_cell.angle_alpha   90.00
_cell.angle_beta   90.00
_cell.angle_gamma   90.00
#
_symmetry.space_group_name_H-M   'P 1'
#
loop_
_entity.id
_entity.type
_entity.pdbx_description
1 polymer ?
#
loop_
_entity_poly.entity_id
_entity_poly.type
_entity_poly.pdbx_seq_one_letter_code
_entity_poly.pdbx_strand_id
1 'polypeptide(L)'
;RYQDMEATGVDSQVVYPTLFLAFLTYDPAFEAALCQAYNRYMADVWAKSEGRIKWVVVPPLRDIEATIREIRFGRDNGACGVFFRGIEKDLTLDDPYFFPIYSEAQDLDLAICIHQGQGSPALNDLVDIQRSATFTQGRLPPIVAFRNIIANKLPEQFPGIRWGFIETGASWIPFVFHQLAGTYRADPSFWGPQLFEENHIWVSYELGEDLPYLLNFIGEDHIVVGTDYGHHAPGTTDRLASDPSAQVHMVKELKSRPELSERTLEKFFVDNPHALYGVT
;
A
#
# COMPACT_ATOMS: atom_id res chain seq x y z
N ARG A 1 -11.62 6.69 -17.93
CA ARG A 1 -10.39 6.23 -17.29
C ARG A 1 -9.30 5.88 -18.30
N TYR A 2 -9.59 5.10 -19.37
CA TYR A 2 -8.56 4.78 -20.39
C TYR A 2 -8.00 6.03 -21.10
N GLN A 3 -8.84 6.96 -21.49
CA GLN A 3 -8.39 8.23 -22.07
C GLN A 3 -7.47 9.00 -21.13
N ASP A 4 -7.74 8.94 -19.84
CA ASP A 4 -6.93 9.62 -18.83
C ASP A 4 -5.60 8.87 -18.61
N MET A 5 -5.60 7.53 -18.64
CA MET A 5 -4.38 6.71 -18.62
C MET A 5 -3.48 7.02 -19.81
N GLU A 6 -4.05 7.07 -21.03
CA GLU A 6 -3.34 7.43 -22.25
C GLU A 6 -2.76 8.85 -22.17
N ALA A 7 -3.55 9.82 -21.69
CA ALA A 7 -3.11 11.22 -21.54
C ALA A 7 -1.98 11.39 -20.51
N THR A 8 -1.89 10.51 -19.53
CA THR A 8 -0.86 10.55 -18.45
C THR A 8 0.29 9.56 -18.68
N GLY A 9 0.25 8.75 -19.75
CA GLY A 9 1.28 7.77 -20.08
C GLY A 9 1.30 6.58 -19.13
N VAL A 10 0.12 6.13 -18.67
CA VAL A 10 -0.06 5.00 -17.77
C VAL A 10 -0.65 3.82 -18.52
N ASP A 11 0.08 2.73 -18.65
CA ASP A 11 -0.35 1.52 -19.34
C ASP A 11 -1.27 0.65 -18.49
N SER A 12 -0.95 0.46 -17.24
CA SER A 12 -1.77 -0.29 -16.28
C SER A 12 -1.84 0.41 -14.91
N GLN A 13 -2.88 0.10 -14.16
CA GLN A 13 -3.12 0.66 -12.82
C GLN A 13 -3.43 -0.45 -11.82
N VAL A 14 -2.92 -0.30 -10.59
CA VAL A 14 -3.40 -1.04 -9.43
C VAL A 14 -4.31 -0.10 -8.63
N VAL A 15 -5.55 -0.53 -8.41
CA VAL A 15 -6.59 0.29 -7.77
C VAL A 15 -6.74 -0.09 -6.30
N TYR A 16 -6.72 0.92 -5.45
CA TYR A 16 -6.99 0.84 -4.01
C TYR A 16 -8.36 1.42 -3.68
N PRO A 17 -9.02 0.96 -2.60
CA PRO A 17 -10.36 1.40 -2.24
C PRO A 17 -10.33 2.69 -1.41
N THR A 18 -11.05 3.73 -1.82
CA THR A 18 -11.16 4.99 -1.05
C THR A 18 -12.06 4.83 0.18
N LEU A 19 -13.26 4.24 0.02
CA LEU A 19 -14.22 4.16 1.13
C LEU A 19 -13.76 3.22 2.26
N PHE A 20 -12.98 2.21 1.93
CA PHE A 20 -12.47 1.24 2.89
C PHE A 20 -11.20 1.71 3.62
N LEU A 21 -10.74 2.93 3.37
CA LEU A 21 -9.73 3.58 4.21
C LEU A 21 -10.26 3.85 5.62
N ALA A 22 -11.55 4.09 5.75
CA ALA A 22 -12.21 4.27 7.04
C ALA A 22 -12.67 2.95 7.64
N PHE A 23 -12.75 2.91 8.97
CA PHE A 23 -13.48 1.89 9.68
C PHE A 23 -14.99 2.07 9.46
N LEU A 24 -15.67 1.04 8.94
CA LEU A 24 -17.05 1.19 8.47
C LEU A 24 -18.09 0.62 9.44
N THR A 25 -17.82 -0.49 10.14
CA THR A 25 -18.83 -1.17 10.94
C THR A 25 -18.24 -2.13 11.97
N TYR A 26 -18.96 -2.32 13.06
CA TYR A 26 -18.69 -3.35 14.06
C TYR A 26 -19.36 -4.71 13.73
N ASP A 27 -20.32 -4.73 12.80
CA ASP A 27 -21.05 -5.94 12.42
C ASP A 27 -20.25 -6.75 11.38
N PRO A 28 -19.76 -7.97 11.73
CA PRO A 28 -18.97 -8.80 10.82
C PRO A 28 -19.72 -9.22 9.54
N ALA A 29 -21.03 -9.45 9.64
CA ALA A 29 -21.82 -9.86 8.48
C ALA A 29 -22.00 -8.71 7.50
N PHE A 30 -22.17 -7.49 8.02
CA PHE A 30 -22.26 -6.29 7.20
C PHE A 30 -20.90 -5.95 6.58
N GLU A 31 -19.80 -6.06 7.33
CA GLU A 31 -18.46 -5.92 6.79
C GLU A 31 -18.22 -6.89 5.62
N ALA A 32 -18.52 -8.18 5.82
CA ALA A 32 -18.36 -9.18 4.78
C ALA A 32 -19.16 -8.85 3.52
N ALA A 33 -20.42 -8.41 3.67
CA ALA A 33 -21.27 -8.04 2.53
C ALA A 33 -20.71 -6.84 1.75
N LEU A 34 -20.20 -5.82 2.45
CA LEU A 34 -19.56 -4.64 1.82
C LEU A 34 -18.29 -5.02 1.07
N CYS A 35 -17.40 -5.79 1.71
CA CYS A 35 -16.16 -6.26 1.09
C CYS A 35 -16.46 -7.12 -0.15
N GLN A 36 -17.40 -8.06 -0.06
CA GLN A 36 -17.82 -8.88 -1.18
C GLN A 36 -18.35 -8.04 -2.34
N ALA A 37 -19.22 -7.07 -2.06
CA ALA A 37 -19.78 -6.20 -3.09
C ALA A 37 -18.66 -5.42 -3.84
N TYR A 38 -17.69 -4.88 -3.11
CA TYR A 38 -16.56 -4.19 -3.70
C TYR A 38 -15.68 -5.14 -4.53
N ASN A 39 -15.33 -6.29 -3.98
CA ASN A 39 -14.47 -7.26 -4.66
C ASN A 39 -15.12 -7.79 -5.96
N ARG A 40 -16.43 -8.04 -5.96
CA ARG A 40 -17.19 -8.42 -7.18
C ARG A 40 -17.22 -7.30 -8.21
N TYR A 41 -17.38 -6.05 -7.76
CA TYR A 41 -17.31 -4.87 -8.64
C TYR A 41 -15.92 -4.75 -9.28
N MET A 42 -14.84 -4.93 -8.52
CA MET A 42 -13.48 -4.83 -9.06
C MET A 42 -13.14 -5.98 -10.00
N ALA A 43 -13.64 -7.19 -9.74
CA ALA A 43 -13.53 -8.31 -10.67
C ALA A 43 -14.19 -8.01 -12.03
N ASP A 44 -15.37 -7.39 -12.02
CA ASP A 44 -16.07 -6.96 -13.25
C ASP A 44 -15.29 -5.84 -13.98
N VAL A 45 -14.72 -4.90 -13.24
CA VAL A 45 -13.86 -3.84 -13.80
C VAL A 45 -12.61 -4.46 -14.45
N TRP A 46 -11.93 -5.37 -13.77
CA TRP A 46 -10.76 -6.06 -14.31
C TRP A 46 -11.10 -6.83 -15.59
N ALA A 47 -12.16 -7.64 -15.57
CA ALA A 47 -12.58 -8.43 -16.74
C ALA A 47 -12.87 -7.56 -17.97
N LYS A 48 -13.44 -6.36 -17.77
CA LYS A 48 -13.73 -5.39 -18.82
C LYS A 48 -12.52 -4.55 -19.25
N SER A 49 -11.43 -4.61 -18.48
CA SER A 49 -10.25 -3.77 -18.70
C SER A 49 -9.15 -4.45 -19.50
N GLU A 50 -9.40 -5.65 -20.01
CA GLU A 50 -8.37 -6.44 -20.70
C GLU A 50 -7.09 -6.62 -19.84
N GLY A 51 -7.25 -6.65 -18.51
CA GLY A 51 -6.18 -6.79 -17.53
C GLY A 51 -5.39 -5.51 -17.22
N ARG A 52 -5.73 -4.37 -17.83
CA ARG A 52 -5.05 -3.09 -17.58
C ARG A 52 -5.37 -2.47 -16.22
N ILE A 53 -6.52 -2.80 -15.64
CA ILE A 53 -6.90 -2.34 -14.29
C ILE A 53 -6.82 -3.54 -13.36
N LYS A 54 -5.77 -3.60 -12.56
CA LYS A 54 -5.58 -4.56 -11.47
C LYS A 54 -6.09 -3.94 -10.16
N TRP A 55 -6.21 -4.74 -9.13
CA TRP A 55 -6.81 -4.29 -7.87
C TRP A 55 -6.29 -5.09 -6.68
N VAL A 56 -6.55 -4.60 -5.48
CA VAL A 56 -6.27 -5.30 -4.23
C VAL A 56 -7.56 -5.76 -3.57
N VAL A 57 -7.55 -6.98 -3.04
CA VAL A 57 -8.69 -7.53 -2.30
C VAL A 57 -8.93 -6.70 -1.04
N VAL A 58 -10.17 -6.30 -0.81
CA VAL A 58 -10.62 -5.75 0.47
C VAL A 58 -11.11 -6.90 1.35
N PRO A 59 -10.33 -7.29 2.36
CA PRO A 59 -10.65 -8.45 3.19
C PRO A 59 -11.66 -8.10 4.29
N PRO A 60 -12.67 -8.94 4.55
CA PRO A 60 -13.54 -8.81 5.74
C PRO A 60 -12.83 -9.32 6.99
N LEU A 61 -11.96 -8.48 7.57
CA LEU A 61 -10.99 -8.86 8.60
C LEU A 61 -11.60 -9.33 9.94
N ARG A 62 -12.91 -9.22 10.14
CA ARG A 62 -13.61 -9.77 11.31
C ARG A 62 -13.96 -11.24 11.18
N ASP A 63 -13.85 -11.80 9.97
CA ASP A 63 -14.10 -13.22 9.66
C ASP A 63 -12.95 -13.74 8.79
N ILE A 64 -12.03 -14.49 9.40
CA ILE A 64 -10.86 -15.03 8.70
C ILE A 64 -11.24 -15.99 7.59
N GLU A 65 -12.27 -16.83 7.79
CA GLU A 65 -12.71 -17.75 6.74
C GLU A 65 -13.33 -17.02 5.55
N ALA A 66 -14.12 -15.98 5.81
CA ALA A 66 -14.64 -15.12 4.75
C ALA A 66 -13.49 -14.39 4.03
N THR A 67 -12.49 -13.90 4.77
CA THR A 67 -11.30 -13.27 4.20
C THR A 67 -10.57 -14.22 3.25
N ILE A 68 -10.31 -15.45 3.65
CA ILE A 68 -9.65 -16.44 2.79
C ILE A 68 -10.47 -16.73 1.53
N ARG A 69 -11.80 -16.86 1.64
CA ARG A 69 -12.64 -16.99 0.45
C ARG A 69 -12.55 -15.82 -0.50
N GLU A 70 -12.51 -14.60 0.02
CA GLU A 70 -12.37 -13.39 -0.79
C GLU A 70 -10.97 -13.25 -1.43
N ILE A 71 -9.90 -13.67 -0.75
CA ILE A 71 -8.54 -13.69 -1.29
C ILE A 71 -8.46 -14.65 -2.49
N ARG A 72 -9.00 -15.88 -2.36
CA ARG A 72 -9.07 -16.86 -3.45
C ARG A 72 -9.86 -16.32 -4.64
N PHE A 73 -11.06 -15.79 -4.36
CA PHE A 73 -11.87 -15.14 -5.39
C PHE A 73 -11.10 -14.01 -6.09
N GLY A 74 -10.41 -13.15 -5.33
CA GLY A 74 -9.64 -12.04 -5.87
C GLY A 74 -8.53 -12.53 -6.79
N ARG A 75 -7.76 -13.54 -6.37
CA ARG A 75 -6.69 -14.14 -7.19
C ARG A 75 -7.21 -14.62 -8.53
N ASP A 76 -8.34 -15.33 -8.54
CA ASP A 76 -8.96 -15.86 -9.75
C ASP A 76 -9.51 -14.75 -10.68
N ASN A 77 -9.68 -13.54 -10.16
CA ASN A 77 -10.28 -12.40 -10.85
C ASN A 77 -9.35 -11.17 -10.94
N GLY A 78 -8.03 -11.38 -11.00
CA GLY A 78 -7.06 -10.36 -11.34
C GLY A 78 -6.62 -9.43 -10.22
N ALA A 79 -6.94 -9.76 -8.97
CA ALA A 79 -6.31 -9.10 -7.83
C ALA A 79 -4.83 -9.45 -7.74
N CYS A 80 -4.00 -8.49 -7.33
CA CYS A 80 -2.54 -8.64 -7.20
C CYS A 80 -2.04 -8.39 -5.77
N GLY A 81 -2.94 -8.15 -4.82
CA GLY A 81 -2.59 -7.96 -3.42
C GLY A 81 -3.80 -8.00 -2.50
N VAL A 82 -3.53 -7.96 -1.20
CA VAL A 82 -4.52 -7.91 -0.11
C VAL A 82 -4.32 -6.60 0.65
N PHE A 83 -5.39 -5.86 0.81
CA PHE A 83 -5.40 -4.53 1.42
C PHE A 83 -5.42 -4.58 2.95
N PHE A 84 -4.58 -3.75 3.58
CA PHE A 84 -4.55 -3.47 5.02
C PHE A 84 -4.32 -1.97 5.28
N ARG A 85 -4.68 -1.49 6.49
CA ARG A 85 -4.52 -0.08 6.91
C ARG A 85 -3.44 0.14 7.98
N GLY A 86 -2.67 -0.89 8.29
CA GLY A 86 -1.58 -0.82 9.27
C GLY A 86 -1.97 -1.14 10.72
N ILE A 87 -3.14 -0.76 11.19
CA ILE A 87 -3.79 -1.24 12.42
C ILE A 87 -5.21 -1.63 12.06
N GLU A 88 -5.61 -2.84 12.41
CA GLU A 88 -6.90 -3.40 12.03
C GLU A 88 -7.65 -3.94 13.25
N LYS A 89 -8.90 -3.55 13.44
CA LYS A 89 -9.70 -4.01 14.61
C LYS A 89 -8.99 -3.77 15.96
N ASP A 90 -8.21 -2.72 16.04
CA ASP A 90 -7.36 -2.42 17.21
C ASP A 90 -6.27 -3.50 17.49
N LEU A 91 -5.90 -4.28 16.46
CA LEU A 91 -4.77 -5.19 16.42
C LEU A 91 -3.69 -4.65 15.50
N THR A 92 -2.44 -4.85 15.85
CA THR A 92 -1.29 -4.59 14.98
C THR A 92 -1.08 -5.76 14.01
N LEU A 93 -0.43 -5.52 12.88
CA LEU A 93 -0.34 -6.52 11.80
C LEU A 93 0.55 -7.72 12.15
N ASP A 94 1.32 -7.65 13.21
CA ASP A 94 2.10 -8.76 13.77
C ASP A 94 1.29 -9.69 14.70
N ASP A 95 0.01 -9.39 14.93
CA ASP A 95 -0.86 -10.26 15.71
C ASP A 95 -1.12 -11.59 14.99
N PRO A 96 -0.95 -12.75 15.68
CA PRO A 96 -1.20 -14.08 15.11
C PRO A 96 -2.60 -14.28 14.51
N TYR A 97 -3.55 -13.43 14.87
CA TYR A 97 -4.87 -13.40 14.25
C TYR A 97 -4.81 -13.29 12.71
N PHE A 98 -3.83 -12.56 12.17
CA PHE A 98 -3.68 -12.36 10.74
C PHE A 98 -2.84 -13.43 10.02
N PHE A 99 -2.15 -14.31 10.75
CA PHE A 99 -1.24 -15.29 10.15
C PHE A 99 -1.90 -16.23 9.12
N PRO A 100 -3.15 -16.69 9.30
CA PRO A 100 -3.83 -17.46 8.25
C PRO A 100 -4.01 -16.68 6.94
N ILE A 101 -4.18 -15.36 7.01
CA ILE A 101 -4.28 -14.48 5.85
C ILE A 101 -2.94 -14.40 5.13
N TYR A 102 -1.85 -14.25 5.89
CA TYR A 102 -0.50 -14.20 5.33
C TYR A 102 -0.12 -15.52 4.67
N SER A 103 -0.43 -16.65 5.30
CA SER A 103 -0.21 -17.96 4.68
C SER A 103 -0.95 -18.10 3.35
N GLU A 104 -2.24 -17.77 3.31
CA GLU A 104 -3.03 -17.83 2.09
C GLU A 104 -2.53 -16.87 1.00
N ALA A 105 -2.17 -15.64 1.38
CA ALA A 105 -1.63 -14.66 0.43
C ALA A 105 -0.30 -15.14 -0.18
N GLN A 106 0.58 -15.72 0.65
CA GLN A 106 1.85 -16.31 0.21
C GLN A 106 1.62 -17.46 -0.77
N ASP A 107 0.72 -18.39 -0.44
CA ASP A 107 0.41 -19.56 -1.28
C ASP A 107 -0.18 -19.17 -2.64
N LEU A 108 -0.87 -18.05 -2.69
CA LEU A 108 -1.50 -17.49 -3.90
C LEU A 108 -0.63 -16.43 -4.61
N ASP A 109 0.60 -16.19 -4.15
CA ASP A 109 1.49 -15.17 -4.73
C ASP A 109 0.86 -13.78 -4.78
N LEU A 110 0.22 -13.35 -3.69
CA LEU A 110 -0.36 -12.02 -3.53
C LEU A 110 0.46 -11.17 -2.56
N ALA A 111 0.66 -9.90 -2.90
CA ALA A 111 1.30 -8.94 -2.01
C ALA A 111 0.40 -8.58 -0.81
N ILE A 112 0.99 -8.29 0.35
CA ILE A 112 0.30 -7.61 1.44
C ILE A 112 0.52 -6.11 1.29
N CYS A 113 -0.56 -5.38 1.05
CA CYS A 113 -0.53 -3.97 0.70
C CYS A 113 -1.07 -3.13 1.87
N ILE A 114 -0.16 -2.47 2.57
CA ILE A 114 -0.47 -1.62 3.72
C ILE A 114 -0.59 -0.19 3.20
N HIS A 115 -1.80 0.36 3.29
CA HIS A 115 -2.14 1.68 2.82
C HIS A 115 -2.45 2.59 4.01
N GLN A 116 -2.30 3.90 3.87
CA GLN A 116 -2.84 4.78 4.90
C GLN A 116 -4.33 4.51 5.14
N GLY A 117 -4.80 4.68 6.36
CA GLY A 117 -6.22 4.48 6.63
C GLY A 117 -6.56 4.38 8.11
N GLN A 118 -7.84 4.50 8.39
CA GLN A 118 -8.42 4.61 9.73
C GLN A 118 -9.02 3.27 10.17
N GLY A 119 -8.19 2.23 10.27
CA GLY A 119 -8.62 0.86 10.59
C GLY A 119 -8.89 0.58 12.06
N SER A 120 -8.47 1.48 12.97
CA SER A 120 -8.58 1.31 14.41
C SER A 120 -9.67 2.22 15.00
N PRO A 121 -10.81 1.65 15.47
CA PRO A 121 -11.83 2.43 16.18
C PRO A 121 -11.28 3.11 17.44
N ALA A 122 -10.47 2.41 18.25
CA ALA A 122 -9.93 2.98 19.48
C ALA A 122 -9.00 4.18 19.20
N LEU A 123 -8.16 4.10 18.15
CA LEU A 123 -7.31 5.21 17.76
C LEU A 123 -8.14 6.38 17.22
N ASN A 124 -9.19 6.09 16.46
CA ASN A 124 -10.11 7.12 15.94
C ASN A 124 -10.81 7.85 17.06
N ASP A 125 -11.31 7.13 18.06
CA ASP A 125 -11.99 7.71 19.25
C ASP A 125 -11.02 8.52 20.12
N LEU A 126 -9.75 8.09 20.21
CA LEU A 126 -8.72 8.80 21.00
C LEU A 126 -8.34 10.14 20.36
N VAL A 127 -8.37 10.25 19.04
CA VAL A 127 -7.88 11.40 18.28
C VAL A 127 -9.02 12.00 17.46
N ASP A 128 -10.05 12.48 18.12
CA ASP A 128 -11.19 13.17 17.49
C ASP A 128 -10.93 14.68 17.33
N ILE A 129 -9.74 15.05 16.83
CA ILE A 129 -9.41 16.42 16.48
C ILE A 129 -9.21 16.50 14.97
N GLN A 130 -10.15 17.08 14.26
CA GLN A 130 -10.19 17.11 12.80
C GLN A 130 -8.88 17.56 12.11
N ARG A 131 -8.11 18.48 12.71
CA ARG A 131 -6.86 18.97 12.12
C ARG A 131 -5.68 18.01 12.26
N SER A 132 -5.69 17.12 13.22
CA SER A 132 -4.61 16.15 13.48
C SER A 132 -4.98 14.71 13.13
N ALA A 133 -6.26 14.45 12.86
CA ALA A 133 -6.80 13.13 12.59
C ALA A 133 -6.07 12.42 11.42
N THR A 134 -5.82 13.12 10.33
CA THR A 134 -5.19 12.55 9.14
C THR A 134 -3.83 11.92 9.45
N PHE A 135 -2.97 12.59 10.22
CA PHE A 135 -1.68 12.02 10.59
C PHE A 135 -1.85 10.82 11.53
N THR A 136 -2.56 11.01 12.65
CA THR A 136 -2.61 10.00 13.72
C THR A 136 -3.48 8.81 13.34
N GLN A 137 -4.60 9.04 12.69
CA GLN A 137 -5.53 7.97 12.30
C GLN A 137 -5.14 7.29 10.99
N GLY A 138 -4.55 8.01 10.05
CA GLY A 138 -4.25 7.52 8.70
C GLY A 138 -2.78 7.17 8.48
N ARG A 139 -1.85 8.06 8.84
CA ARG A 139 -0.43 7.92 8.52
C ARG A 139 0.38 7.14 9.55
N LEU A 140 0.06 7.28 10.84
CA LEU A 140 0.77 6.58 11.92
C LEU A 140 0.60 5.05 11.90
N PRO A 141 -0.58 4.47 11.60
CA PRO A 141 -0.76 3.02 11.58
C PRO A 141 0.20 2.26 10.65
N PRO A 142 0.44 2.66 9.39
CA PRO A 142 1.45 2.04 8.53
C PRO A 142 2.87 2.09 9.10
N ILE A 143 3.24 3.18 9.80
CA ILE A 143 4.56 3.30 10.45
C ILE A 143 4.70 2.28 11.56
N VAL A 144 3.65 2.11 12.38
CA VAL A 144 3.59 1.07 13.43
C VAL A 144 3.67 -0.32 12.80
N ALA A 145 2.94 -0.56 11.71
CA ALA A 145 2.99 -1.83 10.99
C ALA A 145 4.40 -2.15 10.49
N PHE A 146 5.07 -1.21 9.81
CA PHE A 146 6.44 -1.40 9.33
C PHE A 146 7.39 -1.77 10.49
N ARG A 147 7.35 -0.96 11.56
CA ARG A 147 8.17 -1.21 12.75
C ARG A 147 7.93 -2.61 13.31
N ASN A 148 6.68 -3.03 13.45
CA ASN A 148 6.32 -4.31 14.06
C ASN A 148 6.62 -5.50 13.15
N ILE A 149 6.39 -5.38 11.84
CA ILE A 149 6.74 -6.40 10.84
C ILE A 149 8.23 -6.75 10.94
N ILE A 150 9.10 -5.73 11.01
CA ILE A 150 10.55 -5.95 11.14
C ILE A 150 10.93 -6.46 12.54
N ALA A 151 10.44 -5.81 13.59
CA ALA A 151 10.79 -6.15 14.97
C ALA A 151 10.37 -7.57 15.37
N ASN A 152 9.22 -8.03 14.87
CA ASN A 152 8.67 -9.36 15.15
C ASN A 152 8.96 -10.38 14.05
N LYS A 153 9.82 -10.01 13.09
CA LYS A 153 10.39 -10.92 12.07
C LYS A 153 9.32 -11.64 11.22
N LEU A 154 8.28 -10.92 10.83
CA LEU A 154 7.24 -11.50 9.96
C LEU A 154 7.79 -11.98 8.62
N PRO A 155 8.74 -11.26 7.95
CA PRO A 155 9.35 -11.77 6.72
C PRO A 155 10.10 -13.08 6.88
N GLU A 156 10.67 -13.36 8.07
CA GLU A 156 11.28 -14.67 8.34
C GLU A 156 10.21 -15.78 8.50
N GLN A 157 9.02 -15.44 9.00
CA GLN A 157 7.90 -16.39 9.17
C GLN A 157 7.14 -16.63 7.86
N PHE A 158 7.05 -15.59 7.02
CA PHE A 158 6.34 -15.60 5.74
C PHE A 158 7.26 -15.12 4.61
N PRO A 159 8.29 -15.90 4.24
CA PRO A 159 9.36 -15.45 3.33
C PRO A 159 8.92 -15.24 1.89
N GLY A 160 7.77 -15.74 1.50
CA GLY A 160 7.21 -15.53 0.15
C GLY A 160 6.34 -14.28 0.03
N ILE A 161 6.08 -13.57 1.13
CA ILE A 161 5.26 -12.35 1.07
C ILE A 161 6.09 -11.16 0.58
N ARG A 162 5.48 -10.39 -0.31
CA ARG A 162 5.91 -9.05 -0.69
C ARG A 162 5.08 -8.03 0.07
N TRP A 163 5.75 -7.12 0.77
CA TRP A 163 5.11 -6.11 1.63
C TRP A 163 5.15 -4.75 0.95
N GLY A 164 4.00 -4.19 0.60
CA GLY A 164 3.89 -2.87 -0.01
C GLY A 164 3.33 -1.85 0.98
N PHE A 165 4.04 -0.73 1.19
CA PHE A 165 3.56 0.42 1.97
C PHE A 165 3.12 1.50 0.99
N ILE A 166 1.82 1.64 0.80
CA ILE A 166 1.23 2.40 -0.30
C ILE A 166 0.53 3.65 0.22
N GLU A 167 0.79 4.79 -0.42
CA GLU A 167 0.28 6.10 0.00
C GLU A 167 0.62 6.44 1.46
N THR A 168 1.81 6.03 1.89
CA THR A 168 2.28 6.25 3.26
C THR A 168 3.37 7.31 3.34
N GLY A 169 3.89 7.74 2.18
CA GLY A 169 5.16 8.45 2.10
C GLY A 169 6.32 7.57 2.58
N ALA A 170 7.52 8.12 2.55
CA ALA A 170 8.75 7.41 2.92
C ALA A 170 9.63 8.20 3.91
N SER A 171 9.33 9.47 4.17
CA SER A 171 10.15 10.34 5.03
C SER A 171 10.25 9.88 6.49
N TRP A 172 9.38 9.00 6.93
CA TRP A 172 9.40 8.40 8.28
C TRP A 172 10.43 7.26 8.43
N ILE A 173 10.92 6.69 7.33
CA ILE A 173 11.81 5.51 7.32
C ILE A 173 13.12 5.76 8.06
N PRO A 174 13.87 6.84 7.82
CA PRO A 174 15.11 7.12 8.56
C PRO A 174 14.90 7.20 10.07
N PHE A 175 13.76 7.76 10.51
CA PHE A 175 13.40 7.82 11.92
C PHE A 175 13.16 6.42 12.50
N VAL A 176 12.39 5.57 11.83
CA VAL A 176 12.10 4.21 12.30
C VAL A 176 13.39 3.37 12.33
N PHE A 177 14.25 3.51 11.34
CA PHE A 177 15.56 2.85 11.35
C PHE A 177 16.38 3.22 12.57
N HIS A 178 16.45 4.51 12.89
CA HIS A 178 17.13 4.98 14.10
C HIS A 178 16.54 4.36 15.37
N GLN A 179 15.22 4.23 15.46
CA GLN A 179 14.55 3.60 16.62
C GLN A 179 14.84 2.10 16.73
N LEU A 180 14.92 1.39 15.61
CA LEU A 180 15.12 -0.06 15.57
C LEU A 180 16.60 -0.46 15.72
N ALA A 181 17.53 0.30 15.15
CA ALA A 181 18.94 -0.05 15.08
C ALA A 181 19.57 -0.33 16.45
N GLY A 182 19.28 0.50 17.44
CA GLY A 182 19.79 0.36 18.79
C GLY A 182 19.19 -0.81 19.59
N THR A 183 18.09 -1.39 19.10
CA THR A 183 17.31 -2.39 19.85
C THR A 183 17.42 -3.79 19.25
N TYR A 184 17.41 -3.91 17.91
CA TYR A 184 17.22 -5.19 17.25
C TYR A 184 18.42 -5.67 16.43
N ARG A 185 19.24 -4.78 15.90
CA ARG A 185 20.40 -5.15 15.11
C ARG A 185 21.47 -4.05 15.16
N ALA A 186 22.68 -4.44 15.55
CA ALA A 186 23.78 -3.51 15.70
C ALA A 186 24.56 -3.23 14.40
N ASP A 187 24.34 -4.01 13.33
CA ASP A 187 25.02 -3.82 12.06
C ASP A 187 24.44 -2.61 11.29
N PRO A 188 25.20 -1.51 11.12
CA PRO A 188 24.70 -0.31 10.44
C PRO A 188 24.33 -0.54 8.99
N SER A 189 24.95 -1.50 8.30
CA SER A 189 24.71 -1.75 6.87
C SER A 189 23.32 -2.34 6.60
N PHE A 190 22.73 -3.00 7.60
CA PHE A 190 21.39 -3.56 7.49
C PHE A 190 20.29 -2.48 7.43
N TRP A 191 20.51 -1.34 8.09
CA TRP A 191 19.52 -0.24 8.17
C TRP A 191 19.62 0.67 6.94
N GLY A 192 19.43 0.07 5.78
CA GLY A 192 19.50 0.70 4.49
C GLY A 192 18.79 -0.16 3.43
N PRO A 193 19.16 -0.05 2.14
CA PRO A 193 18.55 -0.81 1.06
C PRO A 193 18.51 -2.34 1.29
N GLN A 194 19.51 -2.88 1.98
CA GLN A 194 19.58 -4.31 2.31
C GLN A 194 18.38 -4.78 3.14
N LEU A 195 17.83 -3.94 4.04
CA LEU A 195 16.63 -4.30 4.82
C LEU A 195 15.44 -4.53 3.89
N PHE A 196 15.26 -3.67 2.90
CA PHE A 196 14.15 -3.79 1.96
C PHE A 196 14.28 -5.02 1.08
N GLU A 197 15.49 -5.29 0.57
CA GLU A 197 15.78 -6.45 -0.25
C GLU A 197 15.56 -7.77 0.52
N GLU A 198 16.18 -7.92 1.70
CA GLU A 198 16.08 -9.15 2.51
C GLU A 198 14.67 -9.43 3.02
N ASN A 199 13.82 -8.41 3.16
CA ASN A 199 12.47 -8.54 3.71
C ASN A 199 11.37 -8.36 2.66
N HIS A 200 11.72 -8.21 1.38
CA HIS A 200 10.77 -8.04 0.27
C HIS A 200 9.78 -6.90 0.53
N ILE A 201 10.29 -5.72 0.88
CA ILE A 201 9.47 -4.55 1.21
C ILE A 201 9.61 -3.49 0.12
N TRP A 202 8.49 -2.89 -0.28
CA TRP A 202 8.42 -1.71 -1.16
C TRP A 202 7.65 -0.59 -0.46
N VAL A 203 8.02 0.64 -0.76
CA VAL A 203 7.37 1.82 -0.18
C VAL A 203 7.06 2.85 -1.26
N SER A 204 5.90 3.48 -1.13
CA SER A 204 5.51 4.56 -2.04
C SER A 204 6.20 5.87 -1.67
N TYR A 205 6.77 6.52 -2.70
CA TYR A 205 7.26 7.88 -2.65
C TYR A 205 6.10 8.85 -2.91
N GLU A 206 6.07 9.97 -2.20
CA GLU A 206 5.15 11.09 -2.44
C GLU A 206 5.90 12.31 -2.96
N LEU A 207 5.28 13.06 -3.88
CA LEU A 207 5.87 14.31 -4.38
C LEU A 207 6.07 15.30 -3.22
N GLY A 208 7.22 15.96 -3.21
CA GLY A 208 7.59 16.89 -2.15
C GLY A 208 8.50 16.29 -1.08
N GLU A 209 8.67 14.99 -1.02
CA GLU A 209 9.70 14.35 -0.19
C GLU A 209 11.10 14.54 -0.78
N ASP A 210 12.13 14.50 0.06
CA ASP A 210 13.54 14.58 -0.37
C ASP A 210 13.99 13.22 -0.94
N LEU A 211 13.66 12.96 -2.21
CA LEU A 211 13.95 11.68 -2.87
C LEU A 211 15.45 11.32 -2.83
N PRO A 212 16.41 12.21 -3.15
CA PRO A 212 17.84 11.89 -3.04
C PRO A 212 18.26 11.46 -1.64
N TYR A 213 17.70 12.09 -0.61
CA TYR A 213 17.94 11.68 0.78
C TYR A 213 17.37 10.29 1.07
N LEU A 214 16.14 10.02 0.64
CA LEU A 214 15.45 8.75 0.88
C LEU A 214 16.12 7.58 0.17
N LEU A 215 16.68 7.80 -1.03
CA LEU A 215 17.40 6.76 -1.78
C LEU A 215 18.61 6.19 -1.01
N ASN A 216 19.21 6.94 -0.10
CA ASN A 216 20.29 6.41 0.75
C ASN A 216 19.80 5.34 1.75
N PHE A 217 18.51 5.35 2.08
CA PHE A 217 17.91 4.41 3.05
C PHE A 217 17.13 3.28 2.40
N ILE A 218 16.52 3.53 1.24
CA ILE A 218 15.58 2.60 0.61
C ILE A 218 16.23 1.92 -0.61
N GLY A 219 17.07 2.65 -1.34
CA GLY A 219 17.58 2.23 -2.64
C GLY A 219 16.56 2.44 -3.76
N GLU A 220 17.01 2.27 -5.00
CA GLU A 220 16.16 2.48 -6.19
C GLU A 220 15.22 1.30 -6.46
N ASP A 221 15.52 0.10 -5.96
CA ASP A 221 14.81 -1.14 -6.28
C ASP A 221 13.56 -1.38 -5.43
N HIS A 222 13.30 -0.52 -4.44
CA HIS A 222 12.24 -0.68 -3.45
C HIS A 222 11.29 0.51 -3.33
N ILE A 223 11.41 1.47 -4.24
CA ILE A 223 10.48 2.61 -4.35
C ILE A 223 9.44 2.31 -5.42
N VAL A 224 8.17 2.47 -5.08
CA VAL A 224 7.05 2.48 -6.01
C VAL A 224 6.40 3.86 -6.04
N VAL A 225 5.67 4.15 -7.09
CA VAL A 225 5.02 5.44 -7.28
C VAL A 225 3.52 5.26 -7.52
N GLY A 226 2.74 6.22 -7.06
CA GLY A 226 1.30 6.22 -7.24
C GLY A 226 0.77 7.63 -7.51
N THR A 227 -0.21 7.73 -8.39
CA THR A 227 -0.78 9.02 -8.82
C THR A 227 -1.95 9.48 -7.96
N ASP A 228 -2.49 8.60 -7.12
CA ASP A 228 -3.74 8.83 -6.39
C ASP A 228 -4.88 9.34 -7.30
N TYR A 229 -4.92 8.79 -8.53
CA TYR A 229 -5.89 9.19 -9.55
C TYR A 229 -7.32 8.90 -9.11
N GLY A 230 -8.16 9.88 -9.23
CA GLY A 230 -9.58 9.80 -8.87
C GLY A 230 -9.96 10.73 -7.72
N HIS A 231 -9.00 11.29 -7.02
CA HIS A 231 -9.22 12.39 -6.10
C HIS A 231 -9.30 13.71 -6.88
N HIS A 232 -10.46 14.34 -6.84
CA HIS A 232 -10.72 15.60 -7.53
C HIS A 232 -10.83 16.73 -6.53
N ALA A 233 -10.34 17.91 -6.92
CA ALA A 233 -10.60 19.11 -6.15
C ALA A 233 -12.11 19.34 -6.04
N PRO A 234 -12.65 19.74 -4.87
CA PRO A 234 -14.06 20.00 -4.70
C PRO A 234 -14.58 21.00 -5.75
N GLY A 235 -15.68 20.65 -6.40
CA GLY A 235 -16.37 21.51 -7.37
C GLY A 235 -15.82 21.47 -8.80
N THR A 236 -14.82 20.64 -9.11
CA THR A 236 -14.34 20.43 -10.49
C THR A 236 -14.88 19.12 -11.08
N THR A 237 -15.15 19.16 -12.39
CA THR A 237 -15.44 17.96 -13.20
C THR A 237 -14.20 17.49 -13.98
N ASP A 238 -13.11 18.23 -13.92
CA ASP A 238 -11.86 17.86 -14.56
C ASP A 238 -11.20 16.75 -13.74
N ARG A 239 -11.13 15.55 -14.32
CA ARG A 239 -10.58 14.36 -13.68
C ARG A 239 -9.07 14.37 -13.50
N LEU A 240 -8.39 15.30 -14.19
CA LEU A 240 -6.95 15.54 -14.06
C LEU A 240 -6.65 16.80 -13.25
N ALA A 241 -7.67 17.58 -12.87
CA ALA A 241 -7.51 18.65 -11.91
C ALA A 241 -7.40 18.03 -10.51
N SER A 242 -6.19 18.02 -10.01
CA SER A 242 -5.85 17.36 -8.75
C SER A 242 -6.44 18.06 -7.53
N ASP A 243 -7.01 17.29 -6.63
CA ASP A 243 -6.92 17.58 -5.20
C ASP A 243 -5.44 17.81 -4.84
N PRO A 244 -5.09 18.70 -3.92
CA PRO A 244 -3.71 18.88 -3.47
C PRO A 244 -3.03 17.60 -2.95
N SER A 245 -3.81 16.60 -2.54
CA SER A 245 -3.29 15.28 -2.13
C SER A 245 -3.01 14.36 -3.31
N ALA A 246 -3.65 14.59 -4.46
CA ALA A 246 -3.48 13.71 -5.62
C ALA A 246 -2.20 14.06 -6.40
N GLN A 247 -1.49 13.04 -6.84
CA GLN A 247 -0.18 13.14 -7.48
C GLN A 247 -0.26 12.77 -8.96
N VAL A 248 -1.33 13.19 -9.64
CA VAL A 248 -1.62 12.83 -11.05
C VAL A 248 -0.49 13.21 -12.02
N HIS A 249 0.35 14.16 -11.65
CA HIS A 249 1.51 14.59 -12.44
C HIS A 249 2.82 13.88 -12.05
N MET A 250 2.80 12.90 -11.16
CA MET A 250 3.96 12.18 -10.64
C MET A 250 4.93 11.74 -11.75
N VAL A 251 4.42 11.14 -12.82
CA VAL A 251 5.24 10.67 -13.94
C VAL A 251 6.00 11.83 -14.60
N LYS A 252 5.31 12.95 -14.85
CA LYS A 252 5.91 14.14 -15.45
C LYS A 252 6.94 14.78 -14.53
N GLU A 253 6.61 14.91 -13.26
CA GLU A 253 7.48 15.49 -12.24
C GLU A 253 8.77 14.68 -12.10
N LEU A 254 8.69 13.37 -11.94
CA LEU A 254 9.86 12.51 -11.82
C LEU A 254 10.72 12.51 -13.10
N LYS A 255 10.11 12.49 -14.29
CA LYS A 255 10.83 12.61 -15.57
C LYS A 255 11.54 13.95 -15.76
N SER A 256 11.12 15.00 -15.08
CA SER A 256 11.76 16.31 -15.14
C SER A 256 12.97 16.48 -14.20
N ARG A 257 13.22 15.52 -13.32
CA ARG A 257 14.29 15.58 -12.31
C ARG A 257 15.63 15.16 -12.91
N PRO A 258 16.62 16.07 -13.01
CA PRO A 258 17.88 15.78 -13.69
C PRO A 258 18.79 14.79 -12.94
N GLU A 259 18.54 14.57 -11.63
CA GLU A 259 19.25 13.60 -10.82
C GLU A 259 18.79 12.15 -11.01
N LEU A 260 17.67 11.92 -11.69
CA LEU A 260 17.15 10.57 -11.95
C LEU A 260 17.58 10.09 -13.33
N SER A 261 18.24 8.95 -13.38
CA SER A 261 18.56 8.30 -14.65
C SER A 261 17.34 7.67 -15.30
N GLU A 262 17.38 7.45 -16.62
CA GLU A 262 16.32 6.69 -17.31
C GLU A 262 16.12 5.30 -16.69
N ARG A 263 17.19 4.64 -16.25
CA ARG A 263 17.12 3.33 -15.60
C ARG A 263 16.44 3.42 -14.23
N THR A 264 16.70 4.46 -13.45
CA THR A 264 16.02 4.71 -12.17
C THR A 264 14.53 4.93 -12.38
N LEU A 265 14.15 5.70 -13.40
CA LEU A 265 12.75 5.93 -13.75
C LEU A 265 12.05 4.64 -14.22
N GLU A 266 12.73 3.80 -15.01
CA GLU A 266 12.21 2.50 -15.40
C GLU A 266 11.94 1.60 -14.19
N LYS A 267 12.86 1.57 -13.21
CA LYS A 267 12.64 0.86 -11.95
C LYS A 267 11.38 1.35 -11.24
N PHE A 268 11.21 2.65 -11.05
CA PHE A 268 10.09 3.23 -10.32
C PHE A 268 8.74 2.99 -11.00
N PHE A 269 8.71 3.05 -12.33
CA PHE A 269 7.46 2.97 -13.09
C PHE A 269 7.10 1.54 -13.53
N VAL A 270 8.09 0.66 -13.66
CA VAL A 270 7.89 -0.67 -14.25
C VAL A 270 8.40 -1.78 -13.33
N ASP A 271 9.71 -1.86 -13.10
CA ASP A 271 10.31 -3.04 -12.46
C ASP A 271 9.81 -3.24 -11.04
N ASN A 272 9.81 -2.18 -10.22
CA ASN A 272 9.43 -2.27 -8.82
C ASN A 272 7.93 -2.55 -8.62
N PRO A 273 6.99 -1.91 -9.34
CA PRO A 273 5.59 -2.32 -9.32
C PRO A 273 5.39 -3.77 -9.77
N HIS A 274 6.08 -4.21 -10.82
CA HIS A 274 6.02 -5.61 -11.26
C HIS A 274 6.53 -6.56 -10.19
N ALA A 275 7.66 -6.24 -9.56
CA ALA A 275 8.23 -7.04 -8.49
C ALA A 275 7.30 -7.08 -7.26
N LEU A 276 6.74 -5.94 -6.83
CA LEU A 276 5.83 -5.88 -5.69
C LEU A 276 4.56 -6.69 -5.95
N TYR A 277 3.91 -6.49 -7.09
CA TYR A 277 2.59 -7.07 -7.34
C TYR A 277 2.62 -8.46 -8.01
N GLY A 278 3.80 -8.97 -8.38
CA GLY A 278 3.91 -10.25 -9.09
C GLY A 278 3.19 -10.23 -10.43
N VAL A 279 3.23 -9.11 -11.15
CA VAL A 279 2.54 -8.92 -12.42
C VAL A 279 3.56 -8.66 -13.54
N THR A 280 3.20 -9.09 -14.75
CA THR A 280 4.02 -8.91 -15.97
C THR A 280 3.26 -8.09 -16.99
#